data_9dd93786d9d0d6f6b3166181ad08223a
#
_entry.id   9dd93786d9d0d6f6b3166181ad08223a
#
_cell.length_a   1.000
_cell.length_b   1.000
_cell.length_c   1.000
_cell.angle_alpha   90.00
_cell.angle_beta   90.00
_cell.angle_gamma   90.00
#
_symmetry.space_group_name_H-M   'P 1'
#
loop_
_entity.id
_entity.type
_entity.pdbx_description
1 polymer ?
#
loop_
_entity_poly.entity_id
_entity_poly.type
_entity_poly.pdbx_seq_one_letter_code
_entity_poly.pdbx_strand_id
1 'polypeptide(L)'
;MMIHERNAPSARRQAGVSRTFALLALMLVSAAGAGGWWWSQRSTTAAAVPTQGSVADAASAAANPASTAASSAGGTNARRFGGANRVQPVSVATVRKQDVRVVLSAIGNISALNTATVRARVDGELKNIRFKEGQMVRAGAILAEIDPRSFEIALAQVQGQLAKDQAQLKNAQVDVERYKDLLAKDSIAKQQVDTQVALVQQLSATVQTTQAQVDNAKLQLSYTKIAAPISGRLGLKTAELGNLVRAGDATGIVTITQTQPISVVFALPEANLPQIARKLKGTEPLTVQAWDRDLRNQLADGKVSTTDNAIDPVTGTIKVKAEFANTDGALFPNQFVNIKLQVNTLVDAVAIPSTAVQRAPRGAFVYVVKADGSVTIRGVRLGTTEGDWVSVQGDLAEGEKVVTDGADRLREGAKVEVIAAPARPGGPGGAGGQGQPAPMVVPSPGPDAPARAASAAKQSRTLAAPADGPGAPAPASAEATAATPRPTAPQSAPGAAAAGSTAWIDQLPPEAQERVRRTLERLGPEAAAKVHKMTSDERRAFFQQLRAQREQQQSQ
;
A
#
# COMPACT_ATOMS: atom_id res chain seq x y z
N MET A 1 -42.41 52.50 -21.56
CA MET A 1 -42.49 53.92 -21.15
C MET A 1 -41.39 54.14 -20.13
N MET A 2 -40.42 54.94 -20.57
CA MET A 2 -39.49 55.84 -19.84
C MET A 2 -38.65 55.18 -18.73
N ILE A 3 -37.31 55.03 -18.95
CA ILE A 3 -36.23 56.09 -18.95
C ILE A 3 -35.80 56.41 -17.50
N HIS A 4 -34.56 56.19 -17.17
CA HIS A 4 -33.41 57.03 -16.91
C HIS A 4 -32.36 56.25 -16.13
N GLU A 5 -31.17 56.03 -16.68
CA GLU A 5 -29.94 56.90 -16.81
C GLU A 5 -29.13 57.04 -15.51
N ARG A 6 -27.88 56.57 -15.69
CA ARG A 6 -26.59 57.18 -15.30
C ARG A 6 -26.22 57.36 -13.83
N ASN A 7 -25.07 56.81 -13.42
CA ASN A 7 -23.82 57.55 -13.36
C ASN A 7 -22.65 56.67 -12.84
N ALA A 8 -21.59 56.64 -13.60
CA ALA A 8 -20.25 56.27 -13.12
C ALA A 8 -19.58 57.56 -12.60
N PRO A 9 -18.60 57.46 -11.69
CA PRO A 9 -17.33 58.15 -11.96
C PRO A 9 -16.09 57.26 -11.81
N SER A 10 -15.25 57.41 -12.79
CA SER A 10 -13.84 57.02 -12.86
C SER A 10 -13.02 57.62 -11.71
N ALA A 11 -12.23 56.78 -11.04
CA ALA A 11 -11.08 57.24 -10.26
C ALA A 11 -9.83 56.46 -10.68
N ARG A 12 -9.02 57.09 -11.52
CA ARG A 12 -7.61 56.77 -11.75
C ARG A 12 -6.87 56.76 -10.41
N ARG A 13 -6.26 55.62 -10.06
CA ARG A 13 -5.17 55.58 -9.09
C ARG A 13 -3.89 55.18 -9.80
N GLN A 14 -2.97 56.12 -9.83
CA GLN A 14 -1.58 56.00 -10.29
C GLN A 14 -0.87 54.93 -9.45
N ALA A 15 -0.30 53.95 -10.12
CA ALA A 15 0.58 52.96 -9.52
C ALA A 15 1.96 53.59 -9.25
N GLY A 16 2.22 53.94 -8.01
CA GLY A 16 3.55 54.19 -7.50
C GLY A 16 4.29 52.88 -7.33
N VAL A 17 5.19 52.54 -8.27
CA VAL A 17 6.12 51.43 -8.13
C VAL A 17 7.09 51.79 -7.00
N SER A 18 6.96 51.13 -5.86
CA SER A 18 7.79 51.38 -4.69
C SER A 18 9.25 50.96 -4.98
N ARG A 19 10.20 51.81 -4.61
CA ARG A 19 11.66 51.61 -4.74
C ARG A 19 12.15 50.29 -4.12
N THR A 20 11.33 49.62 -3.32
CA THR A 20 11.59 48.32 -2.72
C THR A 20 11.54 47.15 -3.73
N PHE A 21 10.72 47.23 -4.79
CA PHE A 21 10.68 46.20 -5.83
C PHE A 21 11.92 46.24 -6.75
N ALA A 22 12.50 47.43 -7.00
CA ALA A 22 13.70 47.55 -7.82
C ALA A 22 14.94 46.99 -7.12
N LEU A 23 15.03 47.11 -5.80
CA LEU A 23 16.14 46.57 -5.01
C LEU A 23 16.04 45.03 -4.86
N LEU A 24 14.84 44.47 -4.82
CA LEU A 24 14.62 43.02 -4.76
C LEU A 24 14.97 42.32 -6.10
N ALA A 25 14.67 42.97 -7.22
CA ALA A 25 15.04 42.48 -8.55
C ALA A 25 16.57 42.49 -8.77
N LEU A 26 17.28 43.46 -8.24
CA LEU A 26 18.74 43.57 -8.35
C LEU A 26 19.46 42.49 -7.48
N MET A 27 18.90 42.14 -6.32
CA MET A 27 19.41 41.04 -5.48
C MET A 27 19.21 39.66 -6.10
N LEU A 28 18.12 39.43 -6.82
CA LEU A 28 17.84 38.15 -7.50
C LEU A 28 18.79 37.91 -8.68
N VAL A 29 19.18 38.94 -9.42
CA VAL A 29 20.12 38.80 -10.53
C VAL A 29 21.55 38.54 -10.04
N SER A 30 21.96 39.11 -8.91
CA SER A 30 23.28 38.84 -8.31
C SER A 30 23.39 37.43 -7.70
N ALA A 31 22.30 36.88 -7.14
CA ALA A 31 22.28 35.50 -6.61
C ALA A 31 22.34 34.45 -7.72
N ALA A 32 21.71 34.70 -8.88
CA ALA A 32 21.76 33.79 -10.04
C ALA A 32 23.16 33.75 -10.69
N GLY A 33 23.90 34.87 -10.69
CA GLY A 33 25.27 34.95 -11.21
C GLY A 33 26.28 34.18 -10.35
N ALA A 34 26.16 34.24 -9.03
CA ALA A 34 27.03 33.54 -8.09
C ALA A 34 26.79 32.03 -8.08
N GLY A 35 25.55 31.57 -8.24
CA GLY A 35 25.18 30.16 -8.34
C GLY A 35 25.71 29.47 -9.60
N GLY A 36 25.67 30.16 -10.74
CA GLY A 36 26.19 29.68 -12.03
C GLY A 36 27.71 29.50 -12.03
N TRP A 37 28.43 30.43 -11.41
CA TRP A 37 29.90 30.38 -11.29
C TRP A 37 30.36 29.24 -10.34
N TRP A 38 29.64 28.98 -9.26
CA TRP A 38 29.96 27.89 -8.32
C TRP A 38 29.70 26.50 -8.91
N TRP A 39 28.69 26.38 -9.79
CA TRP A 39 28.39 25.08 -10.45
C TRP A 39 29.36 24.78 -11.58
N SER A 40 29.90 25.74 -12.28
CA SER A 40 30.89 25.55 -13.34
C SER A 40 32.28 25.10 -12.81
N GLN A 41 32.59 25.33 -11.54
CA GLN A 41 33.84 24.86 -10.92
C GLN A 41 33.81 23.41 -10.42
N ARG A 42 32.64 22.73 -10.38
CA ARG A 42 32.50 21.35 -9.90
C ARG A 42 32.60 20.28 -10.98
N SER A 43 32.77 20.64 -12.24
CA SER A 43 32.77 19.67 -13.36
C SER A 43 34.16 19.22 -13.83
N THR A 44 35.23 19.48 -13.08
CA THR A 44 36.58 18.99 -13.42
C THR A 44 37.22 18.27 -12.26
N THR A 45 36.71 17.08 -11.94
CA THR A 45 37.48 16.03 -11.26
C THR A 45 36.95 14.67 -11.69
N ALA A 46 37.34 14.26 -12.89
CA ALA A 46 37.31 12.86 -13.29
C ALA A 46 38.49 12.19 -12.61
N ALA A 47 38.23 11.33 -11.65
CA ALA A 47 39.23 10.49 -11.01
C ALA A 47 39.76 9.47 -12.01
N ALA A 48 41.02 9.60 -12.33
CA ALA A 48 41.81 8.59 -13.05
C ALA A 48 42.01 7.39 -12.16
N VAL A 49 41.69 6.21 -12.69
CA VAL A 49 42.07 4.91 -12.15
C VAL A 49 43.53 4.67 -12.43
N PRO A 50 44.39 4.33 -11.47
CA PRO A 50 45.77 3.97 -11.75
C PRO A 50 45.87 2.54 -12.27
N THR A 51 46.31 2.39 -13.52
CA THR A 51 46.85 1.15 -14.09
C THR A 51 48.27 0.99 -13.60
N GLN A 52 48.56 0.01 -12.78
CA GLN A 52 49.93 -0.43 -12.49
C GLN A 52 50.44 -1.16 -13.73
N GLY A 53 51.46 -0.74 -14.42
CA GLY A 53 52.85 -0.64 -14.10
C GLY A 53 53.57 -1.89 -14.64
N SER A 54 53.87 -1.84 -15.96
CA SER A 54 54.81 -2.74 -16.62
C SER A 54 56.21 -2.28 -16.25
N VAL A 55 57.01 -3.16 -15.70
CA VAL A 55 58.47 -2.99 -15.60
C VAL A 55 59.13 -3.61 -16.82
N ALA A 56 59.71 -2.72 -17.58
CA ALA A 56 60.69 -3.05 -18.61
C ALA A 56 62.08 -3.20 -17.97
N ASP A 57 62.92 -3.83 -18.70
CA ASP A 57 64.39 -3.78 -18.84
C ASP A 57 65.15 -4.96 -18.34
N ALA A 58 65.80 -5.50 -19.19
CA ALA A 58 67.21 -5.44 -19.57
C ALA A 58 67.65 -6.69 -20.34
N ALA A 59 67.91 -6.49 -21.58
CA ALA A 59 69.23 -6.65 -22.23
C ALA A 59 70.01 -7.91 -21.91
N SER A 60 70.33 -8.69 -22.88
CA SER A 60 71.64 -8.95 -23.41
C SER A 60 71.70 -10.26 -24.16
N ALA A 61 71.86 -10.18 -25.43
CA ALA A 61 72.96 -10.62 -26.26
C ALA A 61 73.38 -12.10 -26.16
N ALA A 62 73.49 -12.64 -27.35
CA ALA A 62 74.50 -13.46 -27.88
C ALA A 62 74.22 -14.95 -28.22
N ALA A 63 74.39 -15.14 -29.48
CA ALA A 63 75.09 -16.33 -30.11
C ALA A 63 74.23 -17.52 -30.55
N ASN A 64 73.99 -17.52 -31.86
CA ASN A 64 74.02 -18.73 -32.70
C ASN A 64 75.33 -19.44 -32.55
N PRO A 65 75.49 -20.75 -32.81
CA PRO A 65 75.45 -21.21 -34.19
C PRO A 65 74.88 -22.62 -34.47
N ALA A 66 74.41 -22.72 -35.70
CA ALA A 66 74.54 -23.77 -36.71
C ALA A 66 74.81 -25.24 -36.33
N SER A 67 74.09 -26.06 -36.96
CA SER A 67 74.40 -27.21 -37.86
C SER A 67 73.42 -28.35 -37.57
N THR A 68 72.93 -29.16 -38.40
CA THR A 68 73.30 -29.66 -39.72
C THR A 68 72.17 -30.53 -40.22
N ALA A 69 72.00 -30.53 -41.48
CA ALA A 69 71.22 -31.37 -42.36
C ALA A 69 71.02 -32.83 -41.95
N ALA A 70 69.79 -33.33 -42.20
CA ALA A 70 69.67 -34.65 -42.82
C ALA A 70 68.34 -34.71 -43.60
N SER A 71 68.53 -34.87 -44.87
CA SER A 71 67.52 -35.21 -45.87
C SER A 71 66.92 -36.58 -45.61
N SER A 72 65.59 -36.72 -45.80
CA SER A 72 65.04 -37.87 -46.55
C SER A 72 63.62 -37.65 -46.93
N ALA A 73 63.45 -37.53 -48.16
CA ALA A 73 62.50 -38.08 -49.09
C ALA A 73 61.09 -38.52 -48.61
N GLY A 74 60.09 -37.98 -49.31
CA GLY A 74 59.03 -38.81 -49.84
C GLY A 74 57.68 -38.73 -49.10
N GLY A 75 56.78 -38.16 -49.74
CA GLY A 75 55.36 -38.39 -49.41
C GLY A 75 54.44 -37.21 -49.67
N THR A 76 54.21 -36.90 -50.89
CA THR A 76 53.07 -36.14 -51.34
C THR A 76 51.77 -36.82 -50.90
N ASN A 77 51.23 -36.48 -49.75
CA ASN A 77 49.81 -36.69 -49.46
C ASN A 77 49.13 -35.36 -49.50
N ALA A 78 48.75 -34.95 -50.66
CA ALA A 78 47.65 -34.03 -50.91
C ALA A 78 46.40 -34.66 -50.28
N ARG A 79 46.19 -34.41 -49.00
CA ARG A 79 44.86 -34.61 -48.43
C ARG A 79 43.91 -33.62 -49.11
N ARG A 80 43.24 -34.11 -50.15
CA ARG A 80 41.98 -33.55 -50.64
C ARG A 80 41.09 -33.33 -49.43
N PHE A 81 40.93 -32.09 -49.00
CA PHE A 81 39.77 -31.67 -48.26
C PHE A 81 38.56 -31.86 -49.15
N GLY A 82 38.20 -33.12 -49.38
CA GLY A 82 36.87 -33.46 -49.83
C GLY A 82 35.96 -33.11 -48.66
N GLY A 83 35.28 -31.99 -48.78
CA GLY A 83 34.15 -31.69 -47.93
C GLY A 83 33.10 -32.78 -48.13
N ALA A 84 33.30 -33.92 -47.44
CA ALA A 84 32.25 -34.91 -47.35
C ALA A 84 31.03 -34.21 -46.77
N ASN A 85 29.95 -34.23 -47.52
CA ASN A 85 28.63 -33.80 -47.16
C ASN A 85 28.17 -34.67 -45.97
N ARG A 86 28.70 -34.39 -44.78
CA ARG A 86 28.35 -35.11 -43.52
C ARG A 86 26.95 -34.66 -43.19
N VAL A 87 26.02 -35.59 -43.37
CA VAL A 87 24.63 -35.41 -42.90
C VAL A 87 24.69 -35.10 -41.40
N GLN A 88 24.20 -33.95 -41.05
CA GLN A 88 24.20 -33.49 -39.65
C GLN A 88 22.92 -33.99 -38.96
N PRO A 89 23.05 -34.66 -37.81
CA PRO A 89 21.89 -35.05 -37.03
C PRO A 89 21.26 -33.80 -36.40
N VAL A 90 19.96 -33.63 -36.56
CA VAL A 90 19.19 -32.49 -36.05
C VAL A 90 17.87 -32.95 -35.45
N SER A 91 17.44 -32.30 -34.35
CA SER A 91 16.08 -32.41 -33.86
C SER A 91 15.19 -31.37 -34.54
N VAL A 92 13.98 -31.77 -34.87
CA VAL A 92 13.03 -30.87 -35.51
C VAL A 92 11.71 -30.79 -34.75
N ALA A 93 11.04 -29.65 -34.85
CA ALA A 93 9.66 -29.49 -34.41
C ALA A 93 8.80 -28.98 -35.61
N THR A 94 7.53 -29.29 -35.56
CA THR A 94 6.58 -28.87 -36.58
C THR A 94 6.01 -27.48 -36.24
N VAL A 95 5.99 -26.61 -37.22
CA VAL A 95 5.33 -25.30 -37.15
C VAL A 95 3.83 -25.54 -36.99
N ARG A 96 3.21 -24.89 -36.02
CA ARG A 96 1.79 -25.03 -35.69
C ARG A 96 1.11 -23.67 -35.71
N LYS A 97 -0.14 -23.64 -36.10
CA LYS A 97 -1.03 -22.53 -35.81
C LYS A 97 -1.70 -22.80 -34.49
N GLN A 98 -1.60 -21.87 -33.57
CA GLN A 98 -2.25 -21.94 -32.26
C GLN A 98 -2.55 -20.54 -31.76
N ASP A 99 -3.50 -20.48 -30.83
CA ASP A 99 -3.80 -19.25 -30.12
C ASP A 99 -2.66 -18.95 -29.14
N VAL A 100 -2.04 -17.79 -29.29
CA VAL A 100 -0.94 -17.34 -28.43
C VAL A 100 -1.42 -16.17 -27.60
N ARG A 101 -1.43 -16.33 -26.28
CA ARG A 101 -1.84 -15.29 -25.35
C ARG A 101 -0.73 -14.26 -25.18
N VAL A 102 -1.09 -12.99 -25.33
CA VAL A 102 -0.19 -11.87 -25.06
C VAL A 102 -0.30 -11.54 -23.56
N VAL A 103 0.69 -11.98 -22.78
CA VAL A 103 0.71 -11.83 -21.34
C VAL A 103 1.79 -10.82 -20.95
N LEU A 104 1.41 -9.82 -20.18
CA LEU A 104 2.32 -8.88 -19.55
C LEU A 104 2.56 -9.30 -18.11
N SER A 105 3.83 -9.43 -17.73
CA SER A 105 4.22 -9.76 -16.36
C SER A 105 4.62 -8.51 -15.60
N ALA A 106 4.17 -8.40 -14.35
CA ALA A 106 4.52 -7.31 -13.45
C ALA A 106 4.56 -7.80 -12.00
N ILE A 107 5.21 -7.04 -11.14
CA ILE A 107 5.14 -7.26 -9.69
C ILE A 107 4.04 -6.35 -9.15
N GLY A 108 3.09 -6.93 -8.40
CA GLY A 108 2.01 -6.21 -7.75
C GLY A 108 2.14 -6.22 -6.24
N ASN A 109 1.60 -5.18 -5.63
CA ASN A 109 1.40 -5.11 -4.19
C ASN A 109 -0.10 -5.23 -3.89
N ILE A 110 -0.46 -6.14 -3.01
CA ILE A 110 -1.84 -6.33 -2.58
C ILE A 110 -2.23 -5.20 -1.65
N SER A 111 -3.34 -4.56 -1.95
CA SER A 111 -3.91 -3.47 -1.15
C SER A 111 -5.33 -3.82 -0.75
N ALA A 112 -5.68 -3.55 0.49
CA ALA A 112 -7.07 -3.64 0.91
C ALA A 112 -7.93 -2.65 0.10
N LEU A 113 -9.17 -3.03 -0.20
CA LEU A 113 -10.08 -2.12 -0.89
C LEU A 113 -10.41 -0.92 0.00
N ASN A 114 -10.75 -1.19 1.26
CA ASN A 114 -10.99 -0.18 2.28
C ASN A 114 -10.36 -0.62 3.61
N THR A 115 -9.85 0.37 4.35
CA THR A 115 -9.35 0.18 5.70
C THR A 115 -9.95 1.26 6.59
N ALA A 116 -10.50 0.89 7.73
CA ALA A 116 -11.09 1.82 8.68
C ALA A 116 -10.59 1.52 10.11
N THR A 117 -9.99 2.50 10.75
CA THR A 117 -9.69 2.44 12.18
C THR A 117 -10.91 2.84 12.97
N VAL A 118 -11.42 1.92 13.77
CA VAL A 118 -12.57 2.13 14.65
C VAL A 118 -12.12 2.90 15.88
N ARG A 119 -12.73 4.08 16.09
CA ARG A 119 -12.39 4.99 17.18
C ARG A 119 -13.62 5.26 18.04
N ALA A 120 -13.40 5.56 19.32
CA ALA A 120 -14.43 6.11 20.18
C ALA A 120 -14.82 7.52 19.71
N ARG A 121 -16.12 7.85 19.80
CA ARG A 121 -16.64 9.19 19.53
C ARG A 121 -16.97 9.96 20.80
N VAL A 122 -17.03 9.26 21.92
CA VAL A 122 -17.24 9.81 23.28
C VAL A 122 -16.20 9.23 24.21
N ASP A 123 -15.87 9.95 25.27
CA ASP A 123 -14.93 9.54 26.29
C ASP A 123 -15.62 8.58 27.29
N GLY A 124 -14.88 7.59 27.76
CA GLY A 124 -15.38 6.69 28.78
C GLY A 124 -14.59 5.40 28.90
N GLU A 125 -14.93 4.59 29.87
CA GLU A 125 -14.33 3.29 30.13
C GLU A 125 -14.90 2.23 29.19
N LEU A 126 -14.06 1.39 28.61
CA LEU A 126 -14.45 0.30 27.73
C LEU A 126 -14.99 -0.87 28.58
N LYS A 127 -16.31 -1.04 28.60
CA LYS A 127 -17.00 -2.02 29.44
C LYS A 127 -17.07 -3.41 28.80
N ASN A 128 -17.30 -3.48 27.49
CA ASN A 128 -17.46 -4.73 26.77
C ASN A 128 -16.74 -4.69 25.43
N ILE A 129 -16.07 -5.79 25.08
CA ILE A 129 -15.56 -6.06 23.73
C ILE A 129 -16.27 -7.30 23.22
N ARG A 130 -16.99 -7.18 22.09
CA ARG A 130 -17.86 -8.23 21.54
C ARG A 130 -17.29 -8.90 20.29
N PHE A 131 -16.00 -8.76 20.01
CA PHE A 131 -15.35 -9.35 18.86
C PHE A 131 -14.12 -10.15 19.26
N LYS A 132 -13.70 -11.05 18.36
CA LYS A 132 -12.42 -11.72 18.41
C LYS A 132 -11.48 -11.15 17.35
N GLU A 133 -10.19 -11.09 17.64
CA GLU A 133 -9.17 -10.70 16.67
C GLU A 133 -9.19 -11.62 15.46
N GLY A 134 -9.01 -11.04 14.27
CA GLY A 134 -9.07 -11.79 13.01
C GLY A 134 -10.47 -12.21 12.55
N GLN A 135 -11.52 -11.90 13.31
CA GLN A 135 -12.92 -12.21 12.95
C GLN A 135 -13.40 -11.37 11.76
N MET A 136 -14.20 -11.97 10.88
CA MET A 136 -14.95 -11.25 9.85
C MET A 136 -16.20 -10.62 10.47
N VAL A 137 -16.41 -9.34 10.21
CA VAL A 137 -17.57 -8.58 10.68
C VAL A 137 -18.28 -7.88 9.54
N ARG A 138 -19.58 -7.63 9.72
CA ARG A 138 -20.39 -6.84 8.79
C ARG A 138 -20.46 -5.40 9.26
N ALA A 139 -20.64 -4.49 8.34
CA ALA A 139 -20.94 -3.09 8.67
C ALA A 139 -22.15 -3.01 9.61
N GLY A 140 -22.08 -2.13 10.62
CA GLY A 140 -23.10 -1.98 11.65
C GLY A 140 -23.01 -2.97 12.83
N ALA A 141 -22.14 -4.00 12.78
CA ALA A 141 -21.97 -4.91 13.90
C ALA A 141 -21.37 -4.18 15.12
N ILE A 142 -21.93 -4.39 16.31
CA ILE A 142 -21.43 -3.77 17.54
C ILE A 142 -20.13 -4.50 17.94
N LEU A 143 -19.05 -3.74 18.01
CA LEU A 143 -17.72 -4.25 18.36
C LEU A 143 -17.41 -4.07 19.83
N ALA A 144 -17.71 -2.92 20.36
CA ALA A 144 -17.38 -2.58 21.75
C ALA A 144 -18.44 -1.65 22.34
N GLU A 145 -18.46 -1.55 23.66
CA GLU A 145 -19.42 -0.74 24.40
C GLU A 145 -18.67 0.01 25.51
N ILE A 146 -18.82 1.33 25.49
CA ILE A 146 -18.37 2.24 26.55
C ILE A 146 -19.42 2.24 27.64
N ASP A 147 -19.05 2.47 28.91
CA ASP A 147 -19.99 2.55 30.03
C ASP A 147 -21.07 3.62 29.77
N PRO A 148 -22.34 3.24 29.55
CA PRO A 148 -23.40 4.16 29.16
C PRO A 148 -23.99 4.95 30.33
N ARG A 149 -23.70 4.59 31.59
CA ARG A 149 -24.40 5.11 32.78
C ARG A 149 -24.42 6.62 32.88
N SER A 150 -23.30 7.28 32.61
CA SER A 150 -23.20 8.74 32.66
C SER A 150 -24.09 9.41 31.58
N PHE A 151 -24.15 8.81 30.40
CA PHE A 151 -24.96 9.29 29.28
C PHE A 151 -26.46 9.02 29.49
N GLU A 152 -26.82 7.90 30.11
CA GLU A 152 -28.18 7.56 30.49
C GLU A 152 -28.74 8.55 31.55
N ILE A 153 -27.94 8.90 32.56
CA ILE A 153 -28.29 9.91 33.56
C ILE A 153 -28.49 11.28 32.93
N ALA A 154 -27.54 11.69 32.03
CA ALA A 154 -27.66 12.95 31.32
C ALA A 154 -28.93 13.01 30.44
N LEU A 155 -29.24 11.91 29.73
CA LEU A 155 -30.46 11.80 28.96
C LEU A 155 -31.72 11.93 29.83
N ALA A 156 -31.76 11.20 30.96
CA ALA A 156 -32.91 11.26 31.89
C ALA A 156 -33.10 12.67 32.46
N GLN A 157 -32.05 13.41 32.78
CA GLN A 157 -32.10 14.78 33.24
C GLN A 157 -32.76 15.71 32.21
N VAL A 158 -32.30 15.64 30.94
CA VAL A 158 -32.89 16.51 29.88
C VAL A 158 -34.32 16.11 29.53
N GLN A 159 -34.65 14.81 29.59
CA GLN A 159 -36.04 14.34 29.44
C GLN A 159 -36.95 14.89 30.53
N GLY A 160 -36.50 14.94 31.80
CA GLY A 160 -37.21 15.55 32.89
C GLY A 160 -37.48 17.05 32.66
N GLN A 161 -36.48 17.78 32.13
CA GLN A 161 -36.65 19.18 31.76
C GLN A 161 -37.67 19.35 30.63
N LEU A 162 -37.63 18.52 29.59
CA LEU A 162 -38.61 18.52 28.51
C LEU A 162 -40.02 18.31 29.02
N ALA A 163 -40.23 17.34 29.92
CA ALA A 163 -41.53 17.08 30.52
C ALA A 163 -42.09 18.30 31.30
N LYS A 164 -41.21 19.00 32.03
CA LYS A 164 -41.55 20.26 32.72
C LYS A 164 -41.96 21.34 31.72
N ASP A 165 -41.20 21.58 30.66
CA ASP A 165 -41.46 22.62 29.66
C ASP A 165 -42.76 22.32 28.88
N GLN A 166 -43.01 21.04 28.56
CA GLN A 166 -44.27 20.59 27.96
C GLN A 166 -45.48 20.83 28.86
N ALA A 167 -45.33 20.60 30.18
CA ALA A 167 -46.39 20.87 31.14
C ALA A 167 -46.71 22.38 31.22
N GLN A 168 -45.66 23.23 31.21
CA GLN A 168 -45.84 24.70 31.19
C GLN A 168 -46.54 25.15 29.90
N LEU A 169 -46.13 24.64 28.74
CA LEU A 169 -46.78 24.94 27.47
C LEU A 169 -48.25 24.54 27.49
N LYS A 170 -48.57 23.34 27.99
CA LYS A 170 -49.93 22.83 28.11
C LYS A 170 -50.80 23.74 28.99
N ASN A 171 -50.26 24.19 30.15
CA ASN A 171 -50.98 25.11 31.03
C ASN A 171 -51.27 26.46 30.33
N ALA A 172 -50.26 27.03 29.64
CA ALA A 172 -50.45 28.29 28.91
C ALA A 172 -51.47 28.14 27.76
N GLN A 173 -51.50 26.97 27.08
CA GLN A 173 -52.53 26.68 26.07
C GLN A 173 -53.95 26.66 26.64
N VAL A 174 -54.14 26.02 27.81
CA VAL A 174 -55.43 26.01 28.51
C VAL A 174 -55.85 27.43 28.92
N ASP A 175 -54.88 28.24 29.36
CA ASP A 175 -55.19 29.65 29.73
C ASP A 175 -55.55 30.48 28.48
N VAL A 176 -54.89 30.27 27.31
CA VAL A 176 -55.32 30.93 26.06
C VAL A 176 -56.75 30.60 25.71
N GLU A 177 -57.14 29.33 25.78
CA GLU A 177 -58.53 28.93 25.49
C GLU A 177 -59.51 29.59 26.48
N ARG A 178 -59.21 29.60 27.78
CA ARG A 178 -59.99 30.27 28.78
C ARG A 178 -60.14 31.79 28.50
N TYR A 179 -59.04 32.45 28.13
CA TYR A 179 -59.05 33.88 27.82
C TYR A 179 -59.78 34.17 26.52
N LYS A 180 -59.76 33.33 25.52
CA LYS A 180 -60.61 33.46 24.32
C LYS A 180 -62.10 33.39 24.64
N ASP A 181 -62.48 32.45 25.52
CA ASP A 181 -63.89 32.33 25.96
C ASP A 181 -64.34 33.54 26.75
N LEU A 182 -63.45 34.13 27.57
CA LEU A 182 -63.77 35.35 28.31
C LEU A 182 -63.83 36.57 27.39
N LEU A 183 -63.02 36.66 26.37
CA LEU A 183 -63.10 37.72 25.36
C LEU A 183 -64.38 37.64 24.55
N ALA A 184 -64.83 36.43 24.19
CA ALA A 184 -66.13 36.24 23.49
C ALA A 184 -67.31 36.67 24.32
N LYS A 185 -67.15 36.80 25.65
CA LYS A 185 -68.13 37.31 26.60
C LYS A 185 -67.92 38.78 27.00
N ASP A 186 -67.02 39.49 26.25
CA ASP A 186 -66.64 40.89 26.52
C ASP A 186 -66.09 41.11 27.95
N SER A 187 -65.58 40.08 28.61
CA SER A 187 -65.16 40.13 30.03
C SER A 187 -63.68 40.49 30.21
N ILE A 188 -62.89 40.51 29.15
CA ILE A 188 -61.43 40.85 29.20
C ILE A 188 -61.03 41.68 27.98
N ALA A 189 -59.88 42.39 28.11
CA ALA A 189 -59.29 43.15 27.01
C ALA A 189 -58.55 42.21 26.01
N LYS A 190 -58.68 42.48 24.71
CA LYS A 190 -58.00 41.76 23.64
C LYS A 190 -56.49 41.66 23.86
N GLN A 191 -55.81 42.69 24.41
CA GLN A 191 -54.44 42.74 24.74
C GLN A 191 -54.00 41.58 25.67
N GLN A 192 -54.84 41.14 26.60
CA GLN A 192 -54.53 40.03 27.50
C GLN A 192 -54.47 38.69 26.74
N VAL A 193 -55.35 38.48 25.76
CA VAL A 193 -55.38 37.31 24.90
C VAL A 193 -54.10 37.30 24.03
N ASP A 194 -53.80 38.45 23.40
CA ASP A 194 -52.60 38.56 22.54
C ASP A 194 -51.27 38.27 23.33
N THR A 195 -51.19 38.76 24.58
CA THR A 195 -50.08 38.48 25.48
C THR A 195 -49.95 36.99 25.81
N GLN A 196 -51.08 36.32 26.10
CA GLN A 196 -51.07 34.90 26.41
C GLN A 196 -50.76 34.03 25.19
N VAL A 197 -51.22 34.45 24.00
CA VAL A 197 -50.83 33.79 22.73
C VAL A 197 -49.30 33.92 22.49
N ALA A 198 -48.73 35.10 22.73
CA ALA A 198 -47.29 35.29 22.64
C ALA A 198 -46.52 34.41 23.64
N LEU A 199 -47.03 34.22 24.87
CA LEU A 199 -46.45 33.31 25.85
C LEU A 199 -46.49 31.86 25.38
N VAL A 200 -47.58 31.40 24.78
CA VAL A 200 -47.67 30.05 24.19
C VAL A 200 -46.60 29.87 23.10
N GLN A 201 -46.42 30.86 22.22
CA GLN A 201 -45.38 30.81 21.19
C GLN A 201 -44.00 30.73 21.81
N GLN A 202 -43.69 31.52 22.83
CA GLN A 202 -42.43 31.49 23.57
C GLN A 202 -42.18 30.11 24.19
N LEU A 203 -43.18 29.54 24.91
CA LEU A 203 -43.05 28.22 25.53
C LEU A 203 -42.94 27.10 24.51
N SER A 204 -43.62 27.22 23.38
CA SER A 204 -43.48 26.30 22.24
C SER A 204 -42.05 26.28 21.70
N ALA A 205 -41.41 27.46 21.54
CA ALA A 205 -40.00 27.54 21.13
C ALA A 205 -39.06 26.94 22.19
N THR A 206 -39.37 27.11 23.49
CA THR A 206 -38.61 26.50 24.59
C THR A 206 -38.68 24.97 24.53
N VAL A 207 -39.88 24.39 24.34
CA VAL A 207 -40.05 22.93 24.16
C VAL A 207 -39.24 22.42 22.97
N GLN A 208 -39.25 23.13 21.85
CA GLN A 208 -38.48 22.75 20.67
C GLN A 208 -36.96 22.74 20.96
N THR A 209 -36.47 23.74 21.71
CA THR A 209 -35.07 23.82 22.11
C THR A 209 -34.70 22.65 23.03
N THR A 210 -35.50 22.35 24.03
CA THR A 210 -35.25 21.25 24.98
C THR A 210 -35.39 19.89 24.29
N GLN A 211 -36.29 19.75 23.31
CA GLN A 211 -36.36 18.55 22.48
C GLN A 211 -35.05 18.31 21.71
N ALA A 212 -34.44 19.35 21.12
CA ALA A 212 -33.16 19.25 20.46
C ALA A 212 -32.04 18.83 21.42
N GLN A 213 -32.09 19.26 22.70
CA GLN A 213 -31.15 18.80 23.73
C GLN A 213 -31.33 17.31 24.05
N VAL A 214 -32.58 16.83 24.14
CA VAL A 214 -32.88 15.39 24.30
C VAL A 214 -32.30 14.58 23.14
N ASP A 215 -32.47 15.06 21.91
CA ASP A 215 -31.98 14.35 20.74
C ASP A 215 -30.44 14.34 20.70
N ASN A 216 -29.77 15.41 21.15
CA ASN A 216 -28.32 15.43 21.32
C ASN A 216 -27.83 14.41 22.39
N ALA A 217 -28.51 14.35 23.56
CA ALA A 217 -28.18 13.38 24.60
C ALA A 217 -28.40 11.94 24.12
N LYS A 218 -29.44 11.65 23.34
CA LYS A 218 -29.66 10.35 22.70
C LYS A 218 -28.54 10.01 21.73
N LEU A 219 -28.10 10.98 20.93
CA LEU A 219 -26.99 10.79 19.98
C LEU A 219 -25.69 10.44 20.71
N GLN A 220 -25.37 11.15 21.80
CA GLN A 220 -24.19 10.84 22.61
C GLN A 220 -24.29 9.44 23.24
N LEU A 221 -25.45 9.05 23.74
CA LEU A 221 -25.69 7.69 24.24
C LEU A 221 -25.53 6.65 23.12
N SER A 222 -25.96 6.95 21.91
CA SER A 222 -25.75 6.04 20.77
C SER A 222 -24.28 5.80 20.45
N TYR A 223 -23.41 6.79 20.68
CA TYR A 223 -21.98 6.71 20.46
C TYR A 223 -21.24 5.85 21.50
N THR A 224 -21.87 5.49 22.62
CA THR A 224 -21.33 4.51 23.56
C THR A 224 -21.25 3.10 22.95
N LYS A 225 -22.10 2.81 21.95
CA LYS A 225 -22.08 1.57 21.18
C LYS A 225 -21.23 1.75 19.94
N ILE A 226 -20.05 1.16 19.96
CA ILE A 226 -19.07 1.30 18.88
C ILE A 226 -19.35 0.23 17.84
N ALA A 227 -19.80 0.65 16.65
CA ALA A 227 -20.13 -0.24 15.55
C ALA A 227 -19.10 -0.19 14.43
N ALA A 228 -19.00 -1.27 13.67
CA ALA A 228 -18.13 -1.40 12.50
C ALA A 228 -18.60 -0.45 11.38
N PRO A 229 -17.78 0.48 10.86
CA PRO A 229 -18.16 1.37 9.77
C PRO A 229 -18.18 0.67 8.41
N ILE A 230 -17.40 -0.40 8.25
CA ILE A 230 -17.30 -1.21 7.02
C ILE A 230 -17.33 -2.69 7.37
N SER A 231 -17.67 -3.52 6.39
CA SER A 231 -17.48 -4.97 6.49
C SER A 231 -16.04 -5.34 6.20
N GLY A 232 -15.48 -6.31 6.94
CA GLY A 232 -14.11 -6.75 6.74
C GLY A 232 -13.58 -7.59 7.88
N ARG A 233 -12.28 -7.89 7.82
CA ARG A 233 -11.57 -8.64 8.85
C ARG A 233 -11.01 -7.68 9.90
N LEU A 234 -11.25 -8.00 11.17
CA LEU A 234 -10.70 -7.26 12.29
C LEU A 234 -9.20 -7.55 12.45
N GLY A 235 -8.44 -6.53 12.71
CA GLY A 235 -7.03 -6.64 13.12
C GLY A 235 -6.89 -7.02 14.59
N LEU A 236 -5.69 -6.78 15.11
CA LEU A 236 -5.42 -6.90 16.54
C LEU A 236 -6.10 -5.74 17.29
N LYS A 237 -6.58 -6.00 18.49
CA LYS A 237 -7.14 -4.98 19.36
C LYS A 237 -6.02 -4.09 19.92
N THR A 238 -6.28 -2.82 19.99
CA THR A 238 -5.34 -1.82 20.55
C THR A 238 -5.78 -1.32 21.93
N ALA A 239 -7.03 -1.59 22.31
CA ALA A 239 -7.59 -1.24 23.61
C ALA A 239 -8.11 -2.49 24.33
N GLU A 240 -7.90 -2.55 25.63
CA GLU A 240 -8.35 -3.64 26.51
C GLU A 240 -9.58 -3.23 27.32
N LEU A 241 -10.29 -4.23 27.86
CA LEU A 241 -11.38 -3.99 28.82
C LEU A 241 -10.89 -3.20 30.02
N GLY A 242 -11.69 -2.24 30.49
CA GLY A 242 -11.34 -1.35 31.58
C GLY A 242 -10.48 -0.17 31.19
N ASN A 243 -9.98 -0.08 29.95
CA ASN A 243 -9.23 1.07 29.50
C ASN A 243 -10.14 2.28 29.30
N LEU A 244 -9.66 3.45 29.72
CA LEU A 244 -10.31 4.72 29.40
C LEU A 244 -9.97 5.10 27.96
N VAL A 245 -10.97 5.12 27.07
CA VAL A 245 -10.85 5.59 25.69
C VAL A 245 -11.32 7.03 25.58
N ARG A 246 -10.67 7.81 24.71
CA ARG A 246 -11.02 9.21 24.46
C ARG A 246 -11.47 9.40 23.04
N ALA A 247 -12.38 10.35 22.85
CA ALA A 247 -12.82 10.76 21.53
C ALA A 247 -11.64 11.28 20.71
N GLY A 248 -11.44 10.69 19.53
CA GLY A 248 -10.37 11.12 18.62
C GLY A 248 -8.99 10.52 18.86
N ASP A 249 -8.83 9.59 19.80
CA ASP A 249 -7.56 8.85 19.95
C ASP A 249 -7.10 8.27 18.61
N ALA A 250 -5.85 8.57 18.23
CA ALA A 250 -5.30 8.20 16.93
C ALA A 250 -5.15 6.68 16.75
N THR A 251 -4.84 5.97 17.84
CA THR A 251 -4.66 4.52 17.84
C THR A 251 -5.95 3.75 17.59
N GLY A 252 -7.09 4.30 18.04
CA GLY A 252 -8.39 3.63 17.94
C GLY A 252 -8.51 2.40 18.82
N ILE A 253 -9.51 1.56 18.57
CA ILE A 253 -9.80 0.32 19.32
C ILE A 253 -9.38 -0.90 18.51
N VAL A 254 -9.68 -0.90 17.21
CA VAL A 254 -9.34 -1.96 16.27
C VAL A 254 -9.39 -1.42 14.84
N THR A 255 -8.58 -1.97 13.95
CA THR A 255 -8.63 -1.67 12.53
C THR A 255 -9.42 -2.74 11.80
N ILE A 256 -10.35 -2.33 10.93
CA ILE A 256 -11.08 -3.22 10.03
C ILE A 256 -10.49 -3.09 8.63
N THR A 257 -10.14 -4.20 8.05
CA THR A 257 -9.57 -4.27 6.70
C THR A 257 -10.50 -5.08 5.81
N GLN A 258 -10.98 -4.48 4.74
CA GLN A 258 -11.78 -5.18 3.74
C GLN A 258 -10.84 -6.01 2.87
N THR A 259 -10.90 -7.34 3.05
CA THR A 259 -10.10 -8.31 2.31
C THR A 259 -10.89 -9.05 1.23
N GLN A 260 -12.22 -8.86 1.18
CA GLN A 260 -13.15 -9.49 0.24
C GLN A 260 -14.14 -8.45 -0.27
N PRO A 261 -14.03 -7.99 -1.53
CA PRO A 261 -12.91 -8.22 -2.46
C PRO A 261 -11.62 -7.50 -2.02
N ILE A 262 -10.49 -7.88 -2.63
CA ILE A 262 -9.18 -7.28 -2.41
C ILE A 262 -8.64 -6.72 -3.72
N SER A 263 -7.78 -5.72 -3.66
CA SER A 263 -7.17 -5.14 -4.86
C SER A 263 -5.67 -5.40 -4.91
N VAL A 264 -5.14 -5.46 -6.12
CA VAL A 264 -3.70 -5.49 -6.39
C VAL A 264 -3.35 -4.30 -7.26
N VAL A 265 -2.34 -3.56 -6.86
CA VAL A 265 -1.79 -2.44 -7.62
C VAL A 265 -0.43 -2.87 -8.16
N PHE A 266 -0.26 -2.75 -9.47
CA PHE A 266 0.98 -3.10 -10.17
C PHE A 266 1.32 -2.07 -11.22
N ALA A 267 2.61 -1.94 -11.54
CA ALA A 267 3.11 -0.97 -12.49
C ALA A 267 3.44 -1.64 -13.83
N LEU A 268 3.06 -0.99 -14.93
CA LEU A 268 3.37 -1.42 -16.28
C LEU A 268 4.03 -0.28 -17.07
N PRO A 269 4.97 -0.57 -17.98
CA PRO A 269 5.56 0.45 -18.85
C PRO A 269 4.49 1.19 -19.67
N GLU A 270 4.66 2.51 -19.86
CA GLU A 270 3.72 3.35 -20.61
C GLU A 270 3.47 2.88 -22.04
N ALA A 271 4.45 2.22 -22.65
CA ALA A 271 4.34 1.66 -23.99
C ALA A 271 3.16 0.67 -24.13
N ASN A 272 2.72 0.03 -23.04
CA ASN A 272 1.61 -0.90 -23.01
C ASN A 272 0.25 -0.22 -22.83
N LEU A 273 0.23 1.05 -22.41
CA LEU A 273 -0.99 1.81 -22.09
C LEU A 273 -1.99 1.85 -23.26
N PRO A 274 -1.61 2.09 -24.54
CA PRO A 274 -2.58 2.16 -25.63
C PRO A 274 -3.36 0.85 -25.84
N GLN A 275 -2.73 -0.29 -25.57
CA GLN A 275 -3.37 -1.61 -25.68
C GLN A 275 -4.35 -1.84 -24.53
N ILE A 276 -3.91 -1.54 -23.31
CA ILE A 276 -4.71 -1.68 -22.08
C ILE A 276 -5.92 -0.75 -22.13
N ALA A 277 -5.72 0.53 -22.49
CA ALA A 277 -6.77 1.53 -22.55
C ALA A 277 -7.84 1.20 -23.61
N ARG A 278 -7.45 0.63 -24.77
CA ARG A 278 -8.41 0.17 -25.79
C ARG A 278 -9.28 -0.98 -25.27
N LYS A 279 -8.68 -1.95 -24.58
CA LYS A 279 -9.41 -3.10 -24.03
C LYS A 279 -10.30 -2.70 -22.84
N LEU A 280 -9.86 -1.77 -21.97
CA LEU A 280 -10.68 -1.26 -20.87
C LEU A 280 -11.92 -0.48 -21.34
N LYS A 281 -11.88 0.12 -22.54
CA LYS A 281 -13.04 0.76 -23.17
C LYS A 281 -13.96 -0.25 -23.85
N GLY A 282 -13.50 -1.47 -24.08
CA GLY A 282 -14.28 -2.55 -24.65
C GLY A 282 -15.18 -3.23 -23.62
N THR A 283 -15.99 -4.17 -24.09
CA THR A 283 -16.94 -4.94 -23.25
C THR A 283 -16.27 -6.11 -22.51
N GLU A 284 -15.10 -6.55 -22.98
CA GLU A 284 -14.40 -7.69 -22.39
C GLU A 284 -13.48 -7.25 -21.24
N PRO A 285 -13.66 -7.78 -20.03
CA PRO A 285 -12.78 -7.46 -18.92
C PRO A 285 -11.38 -8.06 -19.14
N LEU A 286 -10.33 -7.28 -18.87
CA LEU A 286 -8.96 -7.77 -18.87
C LEU A 286 -8.75 -8.72 -17.69
N THR A 287 -8.42 -9.97 -17.99
CA THR A 287 -8.16 -11.00 -16.97
C THR A 287 -6.74 -10.88 -16.43
N VAL A 288 -6.63 -10.99 -15.12
CA VAL A 288 -5.37 -10.89 -14.37
C VAL A 288 -5.23 -12.10 -13.48
N GLN A 289 -4.06 -12.71 -13.49
CA GLN A 289 -3.71 -13.81 -12.60
C GLN A 289 -2.68 -13.35 -11.59
N ALA A 290 -2.92 -13.64 -10.32
CA ALA A 290 -1.96 -13.44 -9.24
C ALA A 290 -1.25 -14.76 -8.95
N TRP A 291 0.07 -14.72 -8.92
CA TRP A 291 0.96 -15.86 -8.69
C TRP A 291 1.81 -15.62 -7.45
N ASP A 292 2.25 -16.69 -6.84
CA ASP A 292 3.21 -16.61 -5.74
C ASP A 292 4.56 -16.01 -6.18
N ARG A 293 5.44 -15.74 -5.23
CA ARG A 293 6.75 -15.14 -5.48
C ARG A 293 7.60 -15.99 -6.42
N ASP A 294 7.47 -17.31 -6.34
CA ASP A 294 8.29 -18.26 -7.10
C ASP A 294 7.65 -18.64 -8.44
N LEU A 295 6.49 -18.06 -8.79
CA LEU A 295 5.71 -18.36 -10.00
C LEU A 295 5.27 -19.84 -10.11
N ARG A 296 5.22 -20.56 -8.99
CA ARG A 296 4.85 -21.99 -8.95
C ARG A 296 3.34 -22.18 -8.81
N ASN A 297 2.71 -21.38 -7.95
CA ASN A 297 1.29 -21.53 -7.65
C ASN A 297 0.53 -20.27 -8.07
N GLN A 298 -0.56 -20.49 -8.78
CA GLN A 298 -1.54 -19.45 -9.03
C GLN A 298 -2.38 -19.27 -7.74
N LEU A 299 -2.41 -18.03 -7.24
CA LEU A 299 -3.12 -17.72 -5.99
C LEU A 299 -4.57 -17.35 -6.26
N ALA A 300 -4.84 -16.57 -7.30
CA ALA A 300 -6.20 -16.12 -7.62
C ALA A 300 -6.29 -15.58 -9.04
N ASP A 301 -7.53 -15.58 -9.57
CA ASP A 301 -7.92 -14.88 -10.79
C ASP A 301 -8.67 -13.60 -10.44
N GLY A 302 -8.41 -12.55 -11.20
CA GLY A 302 -9.01 -11.24 -11.01
C GLY A 302 -9.26 -10.53 -12.34
N LYS A 303 -9.75 -9.30 -12.23
CA LYS A 303 -10.04 -8.43 -13.38
C LYS A 303 -9.44 -7.05 -13.15
N VAL A 304 -8.94 -6.42 -14.21
CA VAL A 304 -8.52 -5.03 -14.15
C VAL A 304 -9.74 -4.16 -13.88
N SER A 305 -9.66 -3.35 -12.82
CA SER A 305 -10.71 -2.39 -12.45
C SER A 305 -10.46 -1.03 -13.10
N THR A 306 -9.23 -0.52 -12.99
CA THR A 306 -8.88 0.80 -13.54
C THR A 306 -7.38 0.96 -13.72
N THR A 307 -6.98 1.98 -14.47
CA THR A 307 -5.60 2.48 -14.53
C THR A 307 -5.53 3.82 -13.82
N ASP A 308 -4.36 4.17 -13.33
CA ASP A 308 -4.09 5.51 -12.81
C ASP A 308 -4.28 6.56 -13.94
N ASN A 309 -4.51 7.80 -13.56
CA ASN A 309 -4.67 8.93 -14.47
C ASN A 309 -3.34 9.62 -14.84
N ALA A 310 -2.25 9.25 -14.18
CA ALA A 310 -0.92 9.81 -14.39
C ALA A 310 0.12 8.72 -14.58
N ILE A 311 1.12 9.00 -15.42
CA ILE A 311 2.32 8.20 -15.60
C ILE A 311 3.35 8.72 -14.61
N ASP A 312 4.04 7.84 -13.93
CA ASP A 312 5.18 8.18 -13.08
C ASP A 312 6.38 8.57 -13.98
N PRO A 313 6.79 9.85 -14.02
CA PRO A 313 7.84 10.31 -14.92
C PRO A 313 9.23 9.77 -14.55
N VAL A 314 9.44 9.31 -13.32
CA VAL A 314 10.72 8.77 -12.86
C VAL A 314 10.94 7.37 -13.40
N THR A 315 9.89 6.55 -13.41
CA THR A 315 9.97 5.15 -13.81
C THR A 315 9.41 4.89 -15.21
N GLY A 316 8.72 5.85 -15.84
CA GLY A 316 8.04 5.67 -17.12
C GLY A 316 6.93 4.60 -17.05
N THR A 317 6.29 4.45 -15.90
CA THR A 317 5.28 3.41 -15.68
C THR A 317 3.93 4.00 -15.30
N ILE A 318 2.87 3.27 -15.62
CA ILE A 318 1.50 3.55 -15.17
C ILE A 318 1.06 2.50 -14.17
N LYS A 319 0.38 2.92 -13.11
CA LYS A 319 -0.20 2.02 -12.12
C LYS A 319 -1.54 1.49 -12.64
N VAL A 320 -1.71 0.19 -12.49
CA VAL A 320 -2.94 -0.52 -12.84
C VAL A 320 -3.49 -1.17 -11.59
N LYS A 321 -4.79 -1.05 -11.37
CA LYS A 321 -5.49 -1.66 -10.25
C LYS A 321 -6.37 -2.81 -10.77
N ALA A 322 -6.20 -3.99 -10.18
CA ALA A 322 -7.04 -5.15 -10.43
C ALA A 322 -7.76 -5.58 -9.16
N GLU A 323 -8.94 -6.15 -9.29
CA GLU A 323 -9.75 -6.65 -8.19
C GLU A 323 -9.85 -8.17 -8.25
N PHE A 324 -9.75 -8.79 -7.06
CA PHE A 324 -9.81 -10.22 -6.83
C PHE A 324 -10.87 -10.51 -5.78
N ALA A 325 -11.67 -11.55 -5.97
CA ALA A 325 -12.74 -11.91 -5.04
C ALA A 325 -12.20 -12.34 -3.66
N ASN A 326 -11.04 -13.04 -3.64
CA ASN A 326 -10.34 -13.50 -2.43
C ASN A 326 -11.23 -14.26 -1.43
N THR A 327 -12.09 -15.14 -1.93
CA THR A 327 -13.06 -15.91 -1.12
C THR A 327 -12.38 -16.90 -0.18
N ASP A 328 -11.25 -17.42 -0.60
CA ASP A 328 -10.40 -18.37 0.14
C ASP A 328 -9.45 -17.68 1.13
N GLY A 329 -9.30 -16.34 1.03
CA GLY A 329 -8.41 -15.55 1.88
C GLY A 329 -6.93 -15.78 1.60
N ALA A 330 -6.55 -16.27 0.43
CA ALA A 330 -5.17 -16.55 0.05
C ALA A 330 -4.33 -15.27 -0.14
N LEU A 331 -4.98 -14.15 -0.46
CA LEU A 331 -4.35 -12.85 -0.68
C LEU A 331 -4.41 -12.00 0.58
N PHE A 332 -3.25 -11.57 1.07
CA PHE A 332 -3.13 -10.72 2.26
C PHE A 332 -2.68 -9.29 1.88
N PRO A 333 -3.23 -8.24 2.51
CA PRO A 333 -2.77 -6.86 2.31
C PRO A 333 -1.27 -6.72 2.54
N ASN A 334 -0.63 -5.88 1.72
CA ASN A 334 0.82 -5.62 1.70
C ASN A 334 1.70 -6.79 1.26
N GLN A 335 1.13 -7.90 0.79
CA GLN A 335 1.87 -8.99 0.19
C GLN A 335 2.25 -8.64 -1.26
N PHE A 336 3.46 -9.01 -1.67
CA PHE A 336 3.89 -8.93 -3.07
C PHE A 336 3.51 -10.18 -3.82
N VAL A 337 2.98 -10.01 -5.02
CA VAL A 337 2.57 -11.07 -5.94
C VAL A 337 3.07 -10.81 -7.34
N ASN A 338 3.33 -11.86 -8.09
CA ASN A 338 3.58 -11.75 -9.51
C ASN A 338 2.25 -11.72 -10.26
N ILE A 339 2.10 -10.74 -11.12
CA ILE A 339 0.89 -10.52 -11.92
C ILE A 339 1.16 -10.94 -13.36
N LYS A 340 0.24 -11.72 -13.91
CA LYS A 340 0.18 -12.03 -15.33
C LYS A 340 -1.12 -11.44 -15.89
N LEU A 341 -0.98 -10.34 -16.62
CA LEU A 341 -2.10 -9.64 -17.28
C LEU A 341 -2.23 -10.15 -18.71
N GLN A 342 -3.34 -10.78 -19.05
CA GLN A 342 -3.66 -11.18 -20.41
C GLN A 342 -4.27 -9.98 -21.15
N VAL A 343 -3.50 -9.40 -22.09
CA VAL A 343 -3.95 -8.21 -22.82
C VAL A 343 -4.66 -8.58 -24.12
N ASN A 344 -4.20 -9.63 -24.81
CA ASN A 344 -4.76 -10.06 -26.08
C ASN A 344 -4.54 -11.57 -26.29
N THR A 345 -5.25 -12.13 -27.25
CA THR A 345 -4.99 -13.47 -27.77
C THR A 345 -4.81 -13.32 -29.28
N LEU A 346 -3.68 -13.77 -29.80
CA LEU A 346 -3.42 -13.85 -31.23
C LEU A 346 -4.00 -15.17 -31.70
N VAL A 347 -5.15 -15.10 -32.35
CA VAL A 347 -5.84 -16.28 -32.90
C VAL A 347 -5.07 -16.76 -34.12
N ASP A 348 -4.93 -18.08 -34.27
CA ASP A 348 -4.29 -18.74 -35.44
C ASP A 348 -2.85 -18.23 -35.72
N ALA A 349 -2.10 -17.82 -34.68
CA ALA A 349 -0.73 -17.36 -34.84
C ALA A 349 0.20 -18.52 -35.19
N VAL A 350 1.08 -18.30 -36.18
CA VAL A 350 2.15 -19.26 -36.47
C VAL A 350 3.12 -19.30 -35.31
N ALA A 351 3.22 -20.45 -34.62
CA ALA A 351 4.05 -20.64 -33.47
C ALA A 351 5.11 -21.72 -33.71
N ILE A 352 6.31 -21.45 -33.19
CA ILE A 352 7.45 -22.38 -33.20
C ILE A 352 8.01 -22.49 -31.79
N PRO A 353 8.70 -23.59 -31.44
CA PRO A 353 9.42 -23.66 -30.18
C PRO A 353 10.50 -22.59 -30.12
N SER A 354 10.66 -21.96 -28.95
CA SER A 354 11.66 -20.91 -28.72
C SER A 354 13.10 -21.38 -28.99
N THR A 355 13.37 -22.70 -28.81
CA THR A 355 14.63 -23.35 -29.11
C THR A 355 14.99 -23.37 -30.59
N ALA A 356 13.99 -23.28 -31.49
CA ALA A 356 14.23 -23.22 -32.94
C ALA A 356 14.72 -21.85 -33.43
N VAL A 357 14.58 -20.81 -32.61
CA VAL A 357 14.93 -19.44 -32.97
C VAL A 357 16.43 -19.22 -32.87
N GLN A 358 17.05 -18.86 -33.99
CA GLN A 358 18.45 -18.45 -34.04
C GLN A 358 18.54 -16.92 -34.15
N ARG A 359 19.54 -16.34 -33.51
CA ARG A 359 19.77 -14.89 -33.53
C ARG A 359 21.07 -14.55 -34.24
N ALA A 360 21.02 -13.64 -35.19
CA ALA A 360 22.17 -13.12 -35.90
C ALA A 360 22.17 -11.59 -35.89
N PRO A 361 23.29 -10.91 -36.21
CA PRO A 361 23.34 -9.45 -36.30
C PRO A 361 22.30 -8.82 -37.25
N ARG A 362 21.83 -9.59 -38.24
CA ARG A 362 20.81 -9.18 -39.21
C ARG A 362 19.38 -9.44 -38.75
N GLY A 363 19.16 -10.03 -37.58
CA GLY A 363 17.83 -10.37 -37.07
C GLY A 363 17.69 -11.84 -36.65
N ALA A 364 16.47 -12.22 -36.28
CA ALA A 364 16.15 -13.61 -35.95
C ALA A 364 15.84 -14.42 -37.23
N PHE A 365 16.24 -15.68 -37.22
CA PHE A 365 15.98 -16.61 -38.30
C PHE A 365 15.76 -18.03 -37.77
N VAL A 366 15.24 -18.89 -38.63
CA VAL A 366 15.03 -20.32 -38.37
C VAL A 366 15.60 -21.15 -39.52
N TYR A 367 16.03 -22.38 -39.21
CA TYR A 367 16.34 -23.37 -40.23
C TYR A 367 15.11 -24.21 -40.53
N VAL A 368 14.62 -24.18 -41.75
CA VAL A 368 13.51 -25.00 -42.25
C VAL A 368 14.04 -26.18 -43.00
N VAL A 369 13.59 -27.38 -42.68
CA VAL A 369 13.99 -28.61 -43.34
C VAL A 369 13.05 -28.83 -44.56
N LYS A 370 13.62 -28.90 -45.75
CA LYS A 370 12.90 -29.21 -47.00
C LYS A 370 12.64 -30.71 -47.12
N ALA A 371 11.76 -31.07 -48.10
CA ALA A 371 11.44 -32.45 -48.39
C ALA A 371 12.64 -33.28 -48.90
N ASP A 372 13.65 -32.60 -49.48
CA ASP A 372 14.92 -33.22 -49.96
C ASP A 372 15.95 -33.45 -48.84
N GLY A 373 15.63 -33.14 -47.58
CA GLY A 373 16.51 -33.23 -46.44
C GLY A 373 17.54 -32.12 -46.36
N SER A 374 17.44 -31.06 -47.14
CA SER A 374 18.27 -29.86 -47.05
C SER A 374 17.63 -28.80 -46.16
N VAL A 375 18.46 -27.96 -45.52
CA VAL A 375 17.97 -26.84 -44.71
C VAL A 375 18.05 -25.51 -45.45
N THR A 376 17.04 -24.65 -45.24
CA THR A 376 17.02 -23.28 -45.73
C THR A 376 16.87 -22.32 -44.60
N ILE A 377 17.61 -21.20 -44.65
CA ILE A 377 17.49 -20.10 -43.67
C ILE A 377 16.29 -19.22 -44.05
N ARG A 378 15.35 -19.04 -43.12
CA ARG A 378 14.26 -18.07 -43.28
C ARG A 378 14.31 -17.04 -42.16
N GLY A 379 14.35 -15.77 -42.52
CA GLY A 379 14.26 -14.65 -41.58
C GLY A 379 12.84 -14.57 -41.00
N VAL A 380 12.77 -14.40 -39.67
CA VAL A 380 11.49 -14.29 -38.97
C VAL A 380 11.51 -13.08 -38.03
N ARG A 381 10.35 -12.46 -37.84
CA ARG A 381 10.12 -11.47 -36.81
C ARG A 381 9.49 -12.17 -35.60
N LEU A 382 10.12 -12.04 -34.47
CA LEU A 382 9.62 -12.63 -33.24
C LEU A 382 8.47 -11.77 -32.70
N GLY A 383 7.40 -12.44 -32.31
CA GLY A 383 6.27 -11.85 -31.60
C GLY A 383 6.30 -12.24 -30.11
N THR A 384 5.14 -12.55 -29.56
CA THR A 384 4.96 -12.90 -28.16
C THR A 384 5.36 -14.34 -27.89
N THR A 385 5.99 -14.56 -26.74
CA THR A 385 6.34 -15.91 -26.25
C THR A 385 5.33 -16.35 -25.20
N GLU A 386 4.80 -17.56 -25.35
CA GLU A 386 3.95 -18.22 -24.36
C GLU A 386 4.52 -19.58 -24.01
N GLY A 387 5.07 -19.73 -22.80
CA GLY A 387 5.78 -20.94 -22.38
C GLY A 387 6.99 -21.22 -23.28
N ASP A 388 7.04 -22.42 -23.86
CA ASP A 388 8.10 -22.86 -24.78
C ASP A 388 7.88 -22.41 -26.24
N TRP A 389 6.76 -21.79 -26.55
CA TRP A 389 6.38 -21.40 -27.90
C TRP A 389 6.50 -19.89 -28.11
N VAL A 390 6.93 -19.51 -29.30
CA VAL A 390 7.02 -18.10 -29.71
C VAL A 390 6.23 -17.91 -31.00
N SER A 391 5.39 -16.89 -31.04
CA SER A 391 4.72 -16.49 -32.26
C SER A 391 5.71 -15.84 -33.22
N VAL A 392 5.64 -16.17 -34.50
CA VAL A 392 6.55 -15.63 -35.49
C VAL A 392 5.77 -15.07 -36.67
N GLN A 393 6.29 -13.99 -37.23
CA GLN A 393 5.81 -13.40 -38.49
C GLN A 393 6.92 -13.60 -39.54
N GLY A 394 6.57 -14.26 -40.63
CA GLY A 394 7.50 -14.56 -41.72
C GLY A 394 6.91 -15.55 -42.68
N ASP A 395 7.68 -15.95 -43.68
CA ASP A 395 7.30 -16.93 -44.69
C ASP A 395 7.45 -18.36 -44.12
N LEU A 396 6.58 -18.74 -43.16
CA LEU A 396 6.52 -20.06 -42.55
C LEU A 396 5.11 -20.62 -42.69
N ALA A 397 5.00 -21.77 -43.32
CA ALA A 397 3.72 -22.47 -43.48
C ALA A 397 3.50 -23.45 -42.33
N GLU A 398 2.23 -23.68 -42.00
CA GLU A 398 1.84 -24.72 -41.06
C GLU A 398 2.30 -26.09 -41.54
N GLY A 399 2.83 -26.91 -40.64
CA GLY A 399 3.32 -28.26 -40.98
C GLY A 399 4.79 -28.31 -41.41
N GLU A 400 5.45 -27.18 -41.68
CA GLU A 400 6.89 -27.16 -41.96
C GLU A 400 7.69 -27.60 -40.74
N LYS A 401 8.85 -28.20 -40.99
CA LYS A 401 9.76 -28.67 -39.91
C LYS A 401 10.85 -27.66 -39.69
N VAL A 402 10.97 -27.14 -38.46
CA VAL A 402 12.05 -26.24 -38.02
C VAL A 402 13.01 -26.97 -37.12
N VAL A 403 14.30 -26.67 -37.27
CA VAL A 403 15.36 -27.28 -36.47
C VAL A 403 15.36 -26.68 -35.05
N THR A 404 15.26 -27.53 -34.05
CA THR A 404 15.28 -27.12 -32.62
C THR A 404 16.60 -27.38 -31.94
N ASP A 405 17.39 -28.37 -32.40
CA ASP A 405 18.69 -28.71 -31.86
C ASP A 405 19.66 -29.12 -32.97
N GLY A 406 20.96 -28.86 -32.80
CA GLY A 406 22.01 -29.12 -33.80
C GLY A 406 22.18 -27.96 -34.80
N ALA A 407 21.58 -26.79 -34.57
CA ALA A 407 21.63 -25.63 -35.46
C ALA A 407 23.03 -25.00 -35.62
N ASP A 408 23.92 -25.11 -34.63
CA ASP A 408 25.23 -24.40 -34.57
C ASP A 408 26.19 -24.73 -35.70
N ARG A 409 26.01 -25.88 -36.34
CA ARG A 409 26.89 -26.35 -37.41
C ARG A 409 26.25 -26.31 -38.77
N LEU A 410 25.03 -25.82 -38.85
CA LEU A 410 24.27 -25.78 -40.09
C LEU A 410 24.63 -24.55 -40.96
N ARG A 411 24.67 -24.79 -42.27
CA ARG A 411 24.76 -23.74 -43.29
C ARG A 411 23.62 -23.91 -44.27
N GLU A 412 23.30 -22.87 -44.97
CA GLU A 412 22.29 -22.94 -46.02
C GLU A 412 22.61 -24.06 -47.01
N GLY A 413 21.59 -24.88 -47.32
CA GLY A 413 21.72 -26.03 -48.23
C GLY A 413 22.38 -27.29 -47.61
N ALA A 414 22.73 -27.27 -46.30
CA ALA A 414 23.28 -28.45 -45.63
C ALA A 414 22.25 -29.59 -45.59
N LYS A 415 22.70 -30.82 -45.83
CA LYS A 415 21.87 -32.02 -45.67
C LYS A 415 21.83 -32.43 -44.22
N VAL A 416 20.64 -32.69 -43.74
CA VAL A 416 20.35 -33.05 -42.33
C VAL A 416 19.67 -34.40 -42.25
N GLU A 417 19.96 -35.13 -41.19
CA GLU A 417 19.22 -36.32 -40.80
C GLU A 417 18.38 -36.00 -39.57
N VAL A 418 17.06 -36.13 -39.73
CA VAL A 418 16.11 -35.83 -38.63
C VAL A 418 16.16 -36.96 -37.63
N ILE A 419 16.66 -36.69 -36.46
CA ILE A 419 16.56 -37.58 -35.31
C ILE A 419 15.31 -37.20 -34.55
N ALA A 420 14.45 -38.22 -34.30
CA ALA A 420 13.29 -37.99 -33.42
C ALA A 420 13.81 -37.53 -32.05
N ALA A 421 13.41 -36.35 -31.62
CA ALA A 421 13.74 -35.85 -30.28
C ALA A 421 13.31 -36.89 -29.24
N PRO A 422 14.18 -37.28 -28.27
CA PRO A 422 13.74 -38.14 -27.19
C PRO A 422 12.56 -37.45 -26.51
N ALA A 423 11.41 -38.15 -26.46
CA ALA A 423 10.23 -37.67 -25.76
C ALA A 423 10.64 -37.30 -24.33
N ARG A 424 10.60 -36.01 -23.97
CA ARG A 424 10.72 -35.59 -22.57
C ARG A 424 9.63 -36.34 -21.79
N PRO A 425 9.94 -36.99 -20.66
CA PRO A 425 8.92 -37.63 -19.84
C PRO A 425 7.89 -36.56 -19.48
N GLY A 426 6.71 -36.70 -20.04
CA GLY A 426 5.60 -35.79 -19.84
C GLY A 426 5.26 -35.71 -18.37
N GLY A 427 4.95 -34.50 -17.90
CA GLY A 427 4.29 -34.26 -16.65
C GLY A 427 2.97 -35.05 -16.53
N PRO A 428 2.40 -35.22 -15.36
CA PRO A 428 1.28 -36.12 -15.09
C PRO A 428 0.00 -35.56 -15.70
N GLY A 429 -0.39 -36.15 -16.83
CA GLY A 429 -1.63 -35.85 -17.52
C GLY A 429 -2.25 -37.12 -18.10
N GLY A 430 -3.21 -37.69 -17.40
CA GLY A 430 -4.33 -38.47 -17.93
C GLY A 430 -4.00 -39.70 -18.77
N ALA A 431 -3.82 -40.83 -18.16
CA ALA A 431 -3.97 -42.12 -18.85
C ALA A 431 -5.16 -42.87 -18.25
N GLY A 432 -6.26 -42.85 -18.99
CA GLY A 432 -7.25 -43.93 -18.94
C GLY A 432 -6.67 -45.10 -19.70
N GLY A 433 -6.32 -46.17 -18.99
CA GLY A 433 -5.90 -47.45 -19.55
C GLY A 433 -6.18 -48.55 -18.53
N GLN A 434 -7.28 -49.23 -18.73
CA GLN A 434 -7.67 -50.42 -18.00
C GLN A 434 -6.61 -51.51 -18.19
N GLY A 435 -5.89 -51.84 -17.14
CA GLY A 435 -5.08 -53.03 -17.00
C GLY A 435 -5.40 -53.64 -15.64
N GLN A 436 -6.16 -54.75 -15.62
CA GLN A 436 -6.43 -55.54 -14.44
C GLN A 436 -5.10 -55.97 -13.79
N PRO A 437 -4.91 -55.79 -12.50
CA PRO A 437 -3.85 -56.48 -11.78
C PRO A 437 -4.40 -57.84 -11.32
N ALA A 438 -3.61 -58.88 -11.57
CA ALA A 438 -3.79 -60.23 -11.03
C ALA A 438 -3.74 -60.21 -9.49
N PRO A 439 -4.49 -61.12 -8.83
CA PRO A 439 -4.58 -61.14 -7.37
C PRO A 439 -3.26 -61.64 -6.76
N MET A 440 -2.63 -60.82 -5.97
CA MET A 440 -1.54 -61.22 -5.11
C MET A 440 -2.10 -61.89 -3.87
N VAL A 441 -1.78 -63.17 -3.73
CA VAL A 441 -2.11 -64.03 -2.58
C VAL A 441 -1.33 -63.51 -1.35
N VAL A 442 -2.08 -63.01 -0.37
CA VAL A 442 -1.56 -62.70 0.95
C VAL A 442 -1.71 -63.95 1.83
N PRO A 443 -0.64 -64.49 2.44
CA PRO A 443 -0.79 -65.55 3.42
C PRO A 443 -1.35 -65.02 4.74
N SER A 444 -2.44 -65.62 5.21
CA SER A 444 -3.02 -65.39 6.53
C SER A 444 -2.06 -65.81 7.64
N PRO A 445 -1.96 -65.06 8.74
CA PRO A 445 -1.37 -65.56 9.98
C PRO A 445 -2.40 -66.32 10.79
N GLY A 446 -2.04 -67.52 11.21
CA GLY A 446 -2.80 -68.41 12.12
C GLY A 446 -2.83 -67.87 13.56
N PRO A 447 -3.70 -68.38 14.36
CA PRO A 447 -4.00 -67.90 15.70
C PRO A 447 -3.09 -68.50 16.74
N ASP A 448 -2.48 -67.72 17.62
CA ASP A 448 -2.29 -68.09 19.04
C ASP A 448 -1.71 -66.91 19.85
N ALA A 449 -2.42 -66.74 20.96
CA ALA A 449 -2.24 -65.75 22.03
C ALA A 449 -0.90 -65.88 22.79
N PRO A 450 -0.58 -65.09 23.87
CA PRO A 450 -1.43 -64.24 24.69
C PRO A 450 -0.86 -62.87 25.07
N ALA A 451 -1.75 -62.10 25.66
CA ALA A 451 -1.52 -60.84 26.34
C ALA A 451 -0.32 -60.77 27.31
N ARG A 452 0.45 -59.71 27.23
CA ARG A 452 1.14 -59.14 28.38
C ARG A 452 1.09 -57.60 28.35
N ALA A 453 0.41 -57.11 29.37
CA ALA A 453 0.42 -55.72 29.82
C ALA A 453 1.80 -55.28 30.31
N ALA A 454 2.14 -54.04 29.99
CA ALA A 454 3.07 -53.19 30.73
C ALA A 454 2.80 -51.75 30.24
N SER A 455 2.08 -50.95 30.91
CA SER A 455 2.29 -50.22 32.16
C SER A 455 3.70 -49.63 32.27
N ALA A 456 3.82 -48.36 31.92
CA ALA A 456 4.87 -47.46 32.37
C ALA A 456 4.37 -46.04 32.07
N ALA A 457 4.00 -45.30 32.93
CA ALA A 457 4.43 -44.70 34.18
C ALA A 457 4.38 -43.19 34.01
N LYS A 458 3.30 -42.63 34.53
CA LYS A 458 3.23 -41.24 34.98
C LYS A 458 4.22 -41.09 36.13
N GLN A 459 5.09 -40.13 36.09
CA GLN A 459 5.75 -39.60 37.30
C GLN A 459 5.36 -38.15 37.49
N SER A 460 4.30 -37.99 38.23
CA SER A 460 3.99 -36.84 39.06
C SER A 460 4.93 -36.80 40.26
N ARG A 461 5.63 -35.76 40.45
CA ARG A 461 6.36 -35.52 41.70
C ARG A 461 5.63 -34.42 42.47
N THR A 462 4.75 -34.89 43.36
CA THR A 462 4.20 -34.19 44.49
C THR A 462 5.29 -34.22 45.60
N LEU A 463 5.61 -33.09 46.15
CA LEU A 463 6.29 -33.03 47.47
C LEU A 463 5.44 -32.19 48.40
N ALA A 464 5.13 -32.82 49.50
CA ALA A 464 4.25 -32.52 50.57
C ALA A 464 4.73 -31.35 51.45
N ALA A 465 3.74 -30.71 52.05
CA ALA A 465 3.87 -29.87 53.24
C ALA A 465 4.16 -30.73 54.50
N PRO A 466 4.67 -30.11 55.57
CA PRO A 466 4.03 -30.34 56.84
C PRO A 466 3.58 -29.05 57.57
N ALA A 467 2.46 -29.25 58.27
CA ALA A 467 1.85 -28.36 59.24
C ALA A 467 2.71 -28.24 60.51
N ASP A 468 2.64 -27.10 61.19
CA ASP A 468 2.22 -26.95 62.60
C ASP A 468 2.38 -25.45 62.97
N GLY A 469 1.30 -24.83 63.47
CA GLY A 469 1.29 -23.60 64.22
C GLY A 469 1.71 -23.84 65.71
N PRO A 470 1.47 -22.98 66.72
CA PRO A 470 0.79 -21.70 66.74
C PRO A 470 1.59 -20.60 67.51
N GLY A 471 1.16 -19.35 67.55
CA GLY A 471 1.67 -18.40 68.54
C GLY A 471 1.52 -16.93 68.18
N ALA A 472 0.43 -16.31 68.56
CA ALA A 472 0.36 -14.89 68.83
C ALA A 472 1.13 -14.61 70.17
N PRO A 473 1.55 -13.36 70.50
CA PRO A 473 0.68 -12.20 70.67
C PRO A 473 1.30 -10.86 70.23
N ALA A 474 0.45 -9.87 70.10
CA ALA A 474 0.77 -8.47 70.16
C ALA A 474 1.22 -8.08 71.62
N PRO A 475 1.95 -6.96 71.82
CA PRO A 475 1.27 -5.74 72.22
C PRO A 475 1.88 -4.42 71.70
N ALA A 476 1.00 -3.48 71.47
CA ALA A 476 0.73 -2.26 72.21
C ALA A 476 1.77 -1.13 72.14
N SER A 477 1.26 0.02 71.72
CA SER A 477 1.29 1.36 72.26
C SER A 477 2.56 2.20 72.17
N ALA A 478 2.39 3.34 71.54
CA ALA A 478 2.52 4.70 72.11
C ALA A 478 2.47 5.68 70.90
N GLU A 479 1.42 6.51 70.84
CA GLU A 479 1.39 7.92 71.24
C GLU A 479 2.57 8.75 70.72
N ALA A 480 2.41 9.76 69.92
CA ALA A 480 1.86 11.06 70.20
C ALA A 480 2.05 12.02 68.99
N THR A 481 1.05 12.76 68.75
CA THR A 481 1.00 14.21 68.57
C THR A 481 1.64 14.87 67.36
N ALA A 482 0.79 15.61 66.75
CA ALA A 482 0.87 17.01 66.35
C ALA A 482 1.07 17.34 64.84
N ALA A 483 0.01 17.96 64.36
CA ALA A 483 0.00 19.19 63.56
C ALA A 483 0.39 19.15 62.10
N THR A 484 -0.65 19.29 61.29
CA THR A 484 -0.66 20.04 60.04
C THR A 484 0.15 21.35 60.13
N PRO A 485 0.80 21.79 59.07
CA PRO A 485 0.06 22.66 58.20
C PRO A 485 0.34 22.46 56.70
N ARG A 486 -0.68 22.76 55.94
CA ARG A 486 -0.73 23.03 54.52
C ARG A 486 0.22 24.19 54.17
N PRO A 487 1.05 24.14 53.14
CA PRO A 487 1.57 25.36 52.54
C PRO A 487 0.73 25.76 51.32
N THR A 488 0.23 26.94 51.45
CA THR A 488 -0.24 27.90 50.46
C THR A 488 0.72 28.01 49.29
N ALA A 489 0.13 28.14 48.08
CA ALA A 489 0.80 28.56 46.87
C ALA A 489 1.45 29.96 47.05
N PRO A 490 2.63 30.18 46.48
CA PRO A 490 3.08 31.53 46.23
C PRO A 490 2.71 31.94 44.80
N GLN A 491 1.88 32.95 44.71
CA GLN A 491 1.88 33.88 43.58
C GLN A 491 3.25 34.54 43.53
N SER A 492 3.95 34.41 42.45
CA SER A 492 5.11 35.24 42.16
C SER A 492 4.85 36.07 40.91
N ALA A 493 4.93 37.35 41.12
CA ALA A 493 4.95 38.44 40.16
C ALA A 493 6.14 38.34 39.18
N PRO A 494 6.11 39.09 38.05
CA PRO A 494 7.03 38.90 36.92
C PRO A 494 8.41 39.45 37.23
N GLY A 495 9.41 38.59 37.28
CA GLY A 495 10.83 38.93 37.41
C GLY A 495 11.57 38.71 36.10
N ALA A 496 12.10 39.82 35.63
CA ALA A 496 13.21 40.09 34.72
C ALA A 496 13.88 38.92 33.97
N ALA A 497 13.92 39.13 32.67
CA ALA A 497 14.65 38.44 31.62
C ALA A 497 16.08 38.01 31.98
N ALA A 498 16.37 36.74 31.82
CA ALA A 498 17.71 36.27 31.51
C ALA A 498 17.76 35.99 30.01
N ALA A 499 18.49 36.85 29.30
CA ALA A 499 18.73 36.72 27.87
C ALA A 499 19.65 35.53 27.62
N GLY A 500 19.22 34.64 26.70
CA GLY A 500 20.11 33.72 25.99
C GLY A 500 20.10 32.24 26.38
N SER A 501 19.13 31.71 27.14
CA SER A 501 19.12 30.27 27.45
C SER A 501 18.29 29.47 26.46
N THR A 502 18.86 28.38 25.92
CA THR A 502 18.19 27.34 25.11
C THR A 502 17.23 26.48 25.94
N ALA A 503 17.12 26.74 27.26
CA ALA A 503 16.34 25.97 28.23
C ALA A 503 14.85 25.76 27.86
N TRP A 504 14.27 26.61 27.01
CA TRP A 504 12.90 26.45 26.54
C TRP A 504 12.74 25.32 25.52
N ILE A 505 13.82 24.98 24.79
CA ILE A 505 13.82 23.88 23.80
C ILE A 505 13.72 22.54 24.55
N ASP A 506 14.39 22.44 25.68
CA ASP A 506 14.44 21.21 26.48
C ASP A 506 13.10 20.90 27.19
N GLN A 507 12.19 21.89 27.24
CA GLN A 507 10.82 21.72 27.76
C GLN A 507 9.83 21.20 26.71
N LEU A 508 10.24 21.04 25.46
CA LEU A 508 9.40 20.51 24.39
C LEU A 508 9.52 18.97 24.34
N PRO A 509 8.51 18.27 23.80
CA PRO A 509 8.62 16.84 23.52
C PRO A 509 9.82 16.53 22.60
N PRO A 510 10.51 15.38 22.73
CA PRO A 510 11.77 15.10 22.05
C PRO A 510 11.70 15.25 20.52
N GLU A 511 10.59 14.86 19.91
CA GLU A 511 10.38 15.05 18.47
C GLU A 511 10.23 16.53 18.05
N ALA A 512 9.72 17.37 18.93
CA ALA A 512 9.60 18.81 18.70
C ALA A 512 10.94 19.53 18.88
N GLN A 513 11.78 19.09 19.81
CA GLN A 513 13.12 19.62 20.04
C GLN A 513 13.99 19.51 18.79
N GLU A 514 14.03 18.30 18.19
CA GLU A 514 14.79 18.09 16.95
C GLU A 514 14.29 18.93 15.77
N ARG A 515 12.98 19.06 15.61
CA ARG A 515 12.39 19.88 14.57
C ARG A 515 12.72 21.37 14.73
N VAL A 516 12.69 21.86 15.95
CA VAL A 516 13.02 23.25 16.27
C VAL A 516 14.52 23.49 16.07
N ARG A 517 15.41 22.60 16.52
CA ARG A 517 16.86 22.71 16.29
C ARG A 517 17.21 22.75 14.81
N ARG A 518 16.70 21.82 14.00
CA ARG A 518 16.91 21.82 12.55
C ARG A 518 16.35 23.07 11.85
N THR A 519 15.27 23.64 12.39
CA THR A 519 14.69 24.86 11.82
C THR A 519 15.55 26.07 12.16
N LEU A 520 16.08 26.16 13.37
CA LEU A 520 16.99 27.24 13.81
C LEU A 520 18.33 27.18 13.07
N GLU A 521 18.87 26.00 12.82
CA GLU A 521 20.08 25.80 12.01
C GLU A 521 19.90 26.32 10.55
N ARG A 522 18.73 26.09 9.96
CA ARG A 522 18.44 26.58 8.60
C ARG A 522 18.22 28.08 8.53
N LEU A 523 17.73 28.70 9.59
CA LEU A 523 17.45 30.13 9.65
C LEU A 523 18.72 30.97 9.87
N GLY A 524 19.80 30.32 10.28
CA GLY A 524 21.07 30.98 10.55
C GLY A 524 21.17 31.58 11.94
N PRO A 525 22.40 31.96 12.36
CA PRO A 525 22.69 32.37 13.75
C PRO A 525 21.97 33.66 14.20
N GLU A 526 21.76 34.60 13.31
CA GLU A 526 21.07 35.85 13.65
C GLU A 526 19.58 35.66 13.91
N ALA A 527 18.92 34.85 13.11
CA ALA A 527 17.51 34.54 13.28
C ALA A 527 17.28 33.67 14.52
N ALA A 528 18.18 32.74 14.78
CA ALA A 528 18.15 31.92 16.00
C ALA A 528 18.28 32.80 17.25
N ALA A 529 19.19 33.79 17.27
CA ALA A 529 19.34 34.73 18.38
C ALA A 529 18.09 35.59 18.60
N LYS A 530 17.35 35.95 17.55
CA LYS A 530 16.07 36.67 17.66
C LYS A 530 15.00 35.78 18.29
N VAL A 531 14.87 34.50 17.86
CA VAL A 531 13.88 33.56 18.38
C VAL A 531 14.15 33.24 19.86
N HIS A 532 15.40 33.20 20.29
CA HIS A 532 15.75 33.02 21.70
C HIS A 532 15.33 34.18 22.60
N LYS A 533 15.23 35.40 22.06
CA LYS A 533 14.78 36.59 22.78
C LYS A 533 13.26 36.79 22.80
N MET A 534 12.50 36.04 21.98
CA MET A 534 11.04 36.14 21.90
C MET A 534 10.36 35.49 23.11
N THR A 535 9.18 35.96 23.46
CA THR A 535 8.30 35.32 24.45
C THR A 535 7.73 34.01 23.92
N SER A 536 7.12 33.18 24.77
CA SER A 536 6.53 31.89 24.36
C SER A 536 5.47 32.04 23.27
N ASP A 537 4.67 33.12 23.33
CA ASP A 537 3.57 33.36 22.37
C ASP A 537 4.08 33.91 21.05
N GLU A 538 5.07 34.80 21.07
CA GLU A 538 5.74 35.29 19.88
C GLU A 538 6.46 34.18 19.11
N ARG A 539 7.10 33.22 19.83
CA ARG A 539 7.70 32.04 19.23
C ARG A 539 6.69 31.15 18.55
N ARG A 540 5.53 30.93 19.15
CA ARG A 540 4.44 30.16 18.53
C ARG A 540 3.95 30.81 17.24
N ALA A 541 3.71 32.12 17.27
CA ALA A 541 3.27 32.89 16.11
C ALA A 541 4.32 32.85 14.98
N PHE A 542 5.59 33.01 15.31
CA PHE A 542 6.70 32.93 14.36
C PHE A 542 6.79 31.57 13.64
N PHE A 543 6.71 30.46 14.39
CA PHE A 543 6.73 29.13 13.78
C PHE A 543 5.47 28.80 12.99
N GLN A 544 4.31 29.36 13.35
CA GLN A 544 3.08 29.24 12.56
C GLN A 544 3.19 29.98 11.22
N GLN A 545 3.72 31.19 11.22
CA GLN A 545 3.98 31.95 9.98
C GLN A 545 4.97 31.23 9.06
N LEU A 546 6.02 30.64 9.61
CA LEU A 546 7.01 29.88 8.85
C LEU A 546 6.40 28.62 8.21
N ARG A 547 5.44 27.99 8.86
CA ARG A 547 4.67 26.86 8.27
C ARG A 547 3.79 27.33 7.13
N ALA A 548 3.02 28.38 7.34
CA ALA A 548 2.13 28.94 6.31
C ALA A 548 2.90 29.37 5.06
N GLN A 549 4.08 29.99 5.22
CA GLN A 549 4.95 30.35 4.11
C GLN A 549 5.48 29.13 3.33
N ARG A 550 5.79 28.03 4.02
CA ARG A 550 6.22 26.78 3.36
C ARG A 550 5.09 26.10 2.59
N GLU A 551 3.90 26.08 3.15
CA GLU A 551 2.71 25.53 2.48
C GLU A 551 2.38 26.33 1.21
N GLN A 552 2.55 27.66 1.25
CA GLN A 552 2.39 28.50 0.06
C GLN A 552 3.48 28.30 -0.99
N GLN A 553 4.71 27.98 -0.59
CA GLN A 553 5.81 27.69 -1.53
C GLN A 553 5.73 26.28 -2.13
N GLN A 554 5.05 25.35 -1.51
CA GLN A 554 4.82 24.00 -2.05
C GLN A 554 3.60 23.91 -2.96
N SER A 555 2.74 24.94 -2.94
CA SER A 555 1.54 25.03 -3.78
C SER A 555 1.75 25.87 -5.06
N GLN A 556 2.94 26.42 -5.26
CA GLN A 556 3.40 27.06 -6.50
C GLN A 556 4.41 26.17 -7.24
#